data_4486c27c818ef3fa6969552744444090
#
_entry.id   4486c27c818ef3fa6969552744444090
#
_cell.length_a   1.000
_cell.length_b   1.000
_cell.length_c   1.000
_cell.angle_alpha   90.00
_cell.angle_beta   90.00
_cell.angle_gamma   90.00
#
_symmetry.space_group_name_H-M   'P 1'
#
loop_
_entity.id
_entity.type
_entity.pdbx_description
1 polymer ?
#
loop_
_entity_poly.entity_id
_entity_poly.type
_entity_poly.pdbx_seq_one_letter_code
_entity_poly.pdbx_strand_id
1 'polypeptide(L)'
;DPRLIFIAGHSAGGYLTSMIGLDKRWMAPYGIDPDTAFAALIPYSGQVVTHFARRREMGIPDTQVVVDDMAPLNYIRPDCPPILILSGDRGREMLGRYEENAYFWRMMQVAGHPDVGIREFDGFDHGNMPQAGHYVAVRYIRDFVKKRER
;
A
#
# COMPACT_ATOMS: atom_id res chain seq x y z
N ASP A 1 20.83 -7.81 -5.07
CA ASP A 1 20.34 -7.72 -6.44
C ASP A 1 19.44 -6.50 -6.57
N PRO A 2 19.79 -5.50 -7.40
CA PRO A 2 19.00 -4.27 -7.55
C PRO A 2 17.59 -4.49 -8.14
N ARG A 3 17.31 -5.67 -8.69
CA ARG A 3 15.98 -6.06 -9.19
C ARG A 3 15.05 -6.59 -8.10
N LEU A 4 15.53 -6.70 -6.87
CA LEU A 4 14.83 -7.26 -5.72
C LEU A 4 14.65 -6.22 -4.60
N ILE A 5 14.24 -5.00 -4.98
CA ILE A 5 13.92 -3.93 -4.02
C ILE A 5 12.44 -4.02 -3.68
N PHE A 6 12.15 -4.30 -2.42
CA PHE A 6 10.79 -4.31 -1.87
C PHE A 6 10.61 -3.07 -1.00
N ILE A 7 9.51 -2.35 -1.21
CA ILE A 7 9.17 -1.18 -0.41
C ILE A 7 8.06 -1.56 0.56
N ALA A 8 8.27 -1.28 1.83
CA ALA A 8 7.29 -1.57 2.88
C ALA A 8 7.25 -0.43 3.89
N GLY A 9 6.11 -0.25 4.53
CA GLY A 9 5.94 0.74 5.60
C GLY A 9 4.60 0.59 6.28
N HIS A 10 4.53 1.00 7.55
CA HIS A 10 3.33 0.94 8.37
C HIS A 10 2.69 2.31 8.54
N SER A 11 1.38 2.39 8.53
CA SER A 11 0.59 3.61 8.76
C SER A 11 0.96 4.72 7.75
N ALA A 12 1.55 5.83 8.19
CA ALA A 12 2.09 6.86 7.29
C ALA A 12 3.14 6.29 6.33
N GLY A 13 3.97 5.33 6.78
CA GLY A 13 4.90 4.60 5.93
C GLY A 13 4.20 3.75 4.87
N GLY A 14 3.04 3.17 5.18
CA GLY A 14 2.20 2.44 4.22
C GLY A 14 1.61 3.38 3.16
N TYR A 15 1.17 4.56 3.57
CA TYR A 15 0.75 5.62 2.65
C TYR A 15 1.90 6.01 1.70
N LEU A 16 3.10 6.29 2.25
CA LEU A 16 4.26 6.64 1.46
C LEU A 16 4.67 5.51 0.51
N THR A 17 4.64 4.24 0.96
CA THR A 17 4.89 3.07 0.12
C THR A 17 3.99 3.07 -1.12
N SER A 18 2.68 3.29 -0.93
CA SER A 18 1.72 3.34 -2.02
C SER A 18 1.94 4.55 -2.92
N MET A 19 2.17 5.75 -2.35
CA MET A 19 2.39 6.96 -3.14
C MET A 19 3.62 6.87 -4.04
N ILE A 20 4.80 6.48 -3.51
CA ILE A 20 6.03 6.41 -4.31
C ILE A 20 6.01 5.28 -5.35
N GLY A 21 5.22 4.23 -5.09
CA GLY A 21 5.07 3.10 -6.02
C GLY A 21 4.05 3.35 -7.14
N LEU A 22 3.04 4.16 -6.89
CA LEU A 22 1.93 4.40 -7.83
C LEU A 22 2.09 5.71 -8.60
N ASP A 23 2.47 6.78 -7.92
CA ASP A 23 2.64 8.11 -8.51
C ASP A 23 4.10 8.35 -8.88
N LYS A 24 4.40 8.21 -10.16
CA LYS A 24 5.77 8.34 -10.70
C LYS A 24 6.42 9.71 -10.44
N ARG A 25 5.64 10.76 -10.15
CA ARG A 25 6.15 12.12 -9.88
C ARG A 25 7.21 12.13 -8.77
N TRP A 26 7.03 11.27 -7.75
CA TRP A 26 7.90 11.28 -6.56
C TRP A 26 9.29 10.75 -6.83
N MET A 27 9.42 9.79 -7.73
CA MET A 27 10.69 9.13 -8.05
C MET A 27 11.35 9.68 -9.31
N ALA A 28 10.59 10.37 -10.17
CA ALA A 28 11.09 10.93 -11.42
C ALA A 28 12.27 11.91 -11.27
N PRO A 29 12.34 12.80 -10.24
CA PRO A 29 13.49 13.69 -10.05
C PRO A 29 14.81 12.95 -9.80
N TYR A 30 14.75 11.69 -9.39
CA TYR A 30 15.91 10.83 -9.14
C TYR A 30 16.23 9.90 -10.31
N GLY A 31 15.50 10.00 -11.42
CA GLY A 31 15.65 9.12 -12.58
C GLY A 31 15.19 7.68 -12.32
N ILE A 32 14.31 7.47 -11.32
CA ILE A 32 13.82 6.15 -10.92
C ILE A 32 12.40 5.96 -11.44
N ASP A 33 12.18 4.90 -12.22
CA ASP A 33 10.84 4.43 -12.58
C ASP A 33 10.43 3.33 -11.58
N PRO A 34 9.41 3.58 -10.73
CA PRO A 34 8.98 2.59 -9.74
C PRO A 34 8.55 1.26 -10.35
N ASP A 35 8.03 1.25 -11.59
CA ASP A 35 7.54 0.03 -12.24
C ASP A 35 8.66 -0.96 -12.57
N THR A 36 9.87 -0.47 -12.74
CA THR A 36 11.05 -1.30 -13.02
C THR A 36 12.00 -1.40 -11.83
N ALA A 37 11.98 -0.41 -10.94
CA ALA A 37 12.88 -0.36 -9.79
C ALA A 37 12.39 -1.21 -8.61
N PHE A 38 11.06 -1.33 -8.41
CA PHE A 38 10.50 -2.02 -7.25
C PHE A 38 9.97 -3.41 -7.64
N ALA A 39 10.41 -4.42 -6.91
CA ALA A 39 9.95 -5.80 -7.07
C ALA A 39 8.52 -5.97 -6.56
N ALA A 40 8.17 -5.33 -5.47
CA ALA A 40 6.80 -5.21 -4.95
C ALA A 40 6.67 -4.12 -3.90
N LEU A 41 5.42 -3.71 -3.65
CA LEU A 41 5.00 -2.78 -2.61
C LEU A 41 4.26 -3.55 -1.51
N ILE A 42 4.60 -3.31 -0.25
CA ILE A 42 3.97 -3.98 0.89
C ILE A 42 3.51 -2.93 1.90
N PRO A 43 2.41 -2.19 1.63
CA PRO A 43 1.85 -1.25 2.58
C PRO A 43 1.14 -1.97 3.73
N TYR A 44 1.46 -1.55 4.98
CA TYR A 44 0.83 -2.03 6.21
C TYR A 44 -0.13 -0.95 6.71
N SER A 45 -1.41 -1.19 6.68
CA SER A 45 -2.46 -0.29 7.16
C SER A 45 -2.23 1.17 6.75
N GLY A 46 -1.78 1.38 5.50
CA GLY A 46 -1.59 2.71 4.92
C GLY A 46 -2.92 3.35 4.55
N GLN A 47 -3.03 4.68 4.65
CA GLN A 47 -4.15 5.37 4.01
C GLN A 47 -4.00 5.33 2.50
N VAL A 48 -5.11 5.14 1.79
CA VAL A 48 -5.15 5.18 0.33
C VAL A 48 -6.02 6.34 -0.20
N VAL A 49 -6.80 6.95 0.69
CA VAL A 49 -7.37 8.29 0.49
C VAL A 49 -6.32 9.35 0.85
N THR A 50 -6.59 10.62 0.56
CA THR A 50 -5.71 11.74 0.95
C THR A 50 -5.45 11.68 2.45
N HIS A 51 -4.16 11.62 2.83
CA HIS A 51 -3.74 11.38 4.20
C HIS A 51 -4.36 12.40 5.18
N PHE A 52 -4.76 11.94 6.36
CA PHE A 52 -5.47 12.78 7.33
C PHE A 52 -4.67 14.03 7.75
N ALA A 53 -3.34 13.96 7.82
CA ALA A 53 -2.52 15.14 8.12
C ALA A 53 -2.71 16.23 7.06
N ARG A 54 -2.73 15.85 5.78
CA ARG A 54 -2.99 16.79 4.68
C ARG A 54 -4.41 17.36 4.76
N ARG A 55 -5.41 16.53 5.04
CA ARG A 55 -6.80 17.00 5.22
C ARG A 55 -6.93 18.00 6.37
N ARG A 56 -6.23 17.76 7.49
CA ARG A 56 -6.19 18.72 8.62
C ARG A 56 -5.56 20.06 8.25
N GLU A 57 -4.47 20.06 7.47
CA GLU A 57 -3.88 21.30 6.92
C GLU A 57 -4.88 22.09 6.06
N MET A 58 -5.78 21.37 5.37
CA MET A 58 -6.84 21.96 4.55
C MET A 58 -8.10 22.33 5.36
N GLY A 59 -8.12 22.11 6.68
CA GLY A 59 -9.29 22.32 7.53
C GLY A 59 -10.41 21.30 7.33
N ILE A 60 -10.12 20.13 6.75
CA ILE A 60 -11.09 19.08 6.47
C ILE A 60 -11.12 18.07 7.63
N PRO A 61 -12.30 17.71 8.16
CA PRO A 61 -12.43 16.73 9.24
C PRO A 61 -11.91 15.33 8.85
N ASP A 62 -11.41 14.58 9.84
CA ASP A 62 -10.91 13.21 9.64
C ASP A 62 -11.99 12.24 9.11
N THR A 63 -13.28 12.55 9.36
CA THR A 63 -14.43 11.77 8.89
C THR A 63 -14.83 12.07 7.45
N GLN A 64 -14.30 13.13 6.85
CA GLN A 64 -14.58 13.48 5.45
C GLN A 64 -13.53 12.88 4.54
N VAL A 65 -13.94 12.00 3.66
CA VAL A 65 -13.07 11.39 2.66
C VAL A 65 -12.74 12.40 1.55
N VAL A 66 -11.46 12.46 1.17
CA VAL A 66 -10.97 13.23 0.03
C VAL A 66 -10.06 12.31 -0.79
N VAL A 67 -10.22 12.34 -2.11
CA VAL A 67 -9.34 11.67 -3.06
C VAL A 67 -8.87 12.72 -4.06
N ASP A 68 -7.68 13.23 -3.82
CA ASP A 68 -7.01 14.23 -4.67
C ASP A 68 -5.67 13.69 -5.19
N ASP A 69 -4.81 14.57 -5.68
CA ASP A 69 -3.48 14.20 -6.19
C ASP A 69 -2.51 13.70 -5.11
N MET A 70 -2.91 13.75 -3.83
CA MET A 70 -2.19 13.20 -2.69
C MET A 70 -2.80 11.89 -2.17
N ALA A 71 -3.70 11.28 -2.93
CA ALA A 71 -4.33 10.00 -2.58
C ALA A 71 -3.80 8.86 -3.45
N PRO A 72 -3.30 7.75 -2.89
CA PRO A 72 -2.95 6.57 -3.68
C PRO A 72 -4.08 6.06 -4.58
N LEU A 73 -5.34 6.17 -4.14
CA LEU A 73 -6.53 5.81 -4.94
C LEU A 73 -6.64 6.56 -6.27
N ASN A 74 -6.05 7.75 -6.39
CA ASN A 74 -6.05 8.52 -7.63
C ASN A 74 -5.13 7.94 -8.72
N TYR A 75 -4.25 6.99 -8.35
CA TYR A 75 -3.21 6.44 -9.23
C TYR A 75 -3.37 4.94 -9.48
N ILE A 76 -4.60 4.44 -9.41
CA ILE A 76 -4.90 3.04 -9.74
C ILE A 76 -4.59 2.79 -11.22
N ARG A 77 -3.75 1.79 -11.49
CA ARG A 77 -3.34 1.40 -12.83
C ARG A 77 -2.86 -0.06 -12.86
N PRO A 78 -2.96 -0.76 -14.01
CA PRO A 78 -2.64 -2.18 -14.09
C PRO A 78 -1.14 -2.50 -14.15
N ASP A 79 -0.30 -1.55 -14.47
CA ASP A 79 1.12 -1.70 -14.81
C ASP A 79 2.09 -1.26 -13.71
N CYS A 80 1.59 -0.97 -12.51
CA CYS A 80 2.44 -0.69 -11.34
C CYS A 80 3.03 -1.99 -10.75
N PRO A 81 4.02 -1.89 -9.83
CA PRO A 81 4.60 -3.07 -9.19
C PRO A 81 3.55 -3.93 -8.47
N PRO A 82 3.78 -5.24 -8.29
CA PRO A 82 2.96 -6.11 -7.44
C PRO A 82 2.71 -5.51 -6.06
N ILE A 83 1.50 -5.68 -5.52
CA ILE A 83 1.10 -5.07 -4.25
C ILE A 83 0.55 -6.14 -3.29
N LEU A 84 1.13 -6.22 -2.10
CA LEU A 84 0.57 -6.98 -0.99
C LEU A 84 0.14 -6.02 0.12
N ILE A 85 -1.15 -5.77 0.23
CA ILE A 85 -1.75 -4.93 1.27
C ILE A 85 -1.90 -5.75 2.55
N LEU A 86 -1.40 -5.22 3.66
CA LEU A 86 -1.55 -5.83 4.98
C LEU A 86 -2.37 -4.90 5.87
N SER A 87 -3.40 -5.41 6.54
CA SER A 87 -4.29 -4.64 7.40
C SER A 87 -4.56 -5.38 8.71
N GLY A 88 -4.77 -4.65 9.78
CA GLY A 88 -5.33 -5.23 11.00
C GLY A 88 -6.77 -5.65 10.82
N ASP A 89 -7.35 -6.15 11.89
CA ASP A 89 -8.76 -6.54 12.01
C ASP A 89 -9.67 -5.33 11.73
N ARG A 90 -10.62 -5.47 10.82
CA ARG A 90 -11.55 -4.39 10.45
C ARG A 90 -12.33 -3.81 11.63
N GLY A 91 -12.60 -4.60 12.65
CA GLY A 91 -13.29 -4.17 13.85
C GLY A 91 -12.38 -3.47 14.88
N ARG A 92 -11.05 -3.49 14.68
CA ARG A 92 -10.05 -2.95 15.61
C ARG A 92 -9.10 -1.93 14.98
N GLU A 93 -9.08 -1.86 13.65
CA GLU A 93 -8.30 -0.85 12.92
C GLU A 93 -8.81 0.57 13.17
N MET A 94 -8.00 1.56 12.80
CA MET A 94 -8.44 2.95 12.74
C MET A 94 -9.66 3.08 11.83
N LEU A 95 -10.51 4.06 12.13
CA LEU A 95 -11.75 4.30 11.43
C LEU A 95 -11.60 4.26 9.90
N GLY A 96 -12.31 3.34 9.25
CA GLY A 96 -12.34 3.18 7.79
C GLY A 96 -11.06 2.68 7.15
N ARG A 97 -10.01 2.35 7.93
CA ARG A 97 -8.72 1.98 7.37
C ARG A 97 -8.75 0.66 6.60
N TYR A 98 -9.42 -0.35 7.12
CA TYR A 98 -9.58 -1.61 6.41
C TYR A 98 -10.42 -1.41 5.15
N GLU A 99 -11.53 -0.71 5.24
CA GLU A 99 -12.48 -0.49 4.15
C GLU A 99 -11.84 0.27 2.98
N GLU A 100 -11.05 1.32 3.26
CA GLU A 100 -10.34 2.04 2.20
C GLU A 100 -9.31 1.13 1.50
N ASN A 101 -8.58 0.29 2.23
CA ASN A 101 -7.63 -0.67 1.67
C ASN A 101 -8.32 -1.79 0.90
N ALA A 102 -9.48 -2.29 1.37
CA ALA A 102 -10.27 -3.29 0.66
C ALA A 102 -10.86 -2.71 -0.65
N TYR A 103 -11.31 -1.45 -0.62
CA TYR A 103 -11.75 -0.75 -1.82
C TYR A 103 -10.60 -0.56 -2.82
N PHE A 104 -9.43 -0.11 -2.36
CA PHE A 104 -8.24 0.02 -3.19
C PHE A 104 -7.85 -1.31 -3.85
N TRP A 105 -7.78 -2.39 -3.08
CA TRP A 105 -7.52 -3.74 -3.59
C TRP A 105 -8.51 -4.12 -4.69
N ARG A 106 -9.81 -3.90 -4.44
CA ARG A 106 -10.85 -4.21 -5.42
C ARG A 106 -10.70 -3.39 -6.71
N MET A 107 -10.41 -2.10 -6.60
CA MET A 107 -10.25 -1.22 -7.75
C MET A 107 -8.99 -1.55 -8.57
N MET A 108 -7.90 -1.99 -7.94
CA MET A 108 -6.74 -2.51 -8.64
C MET A 108 -7.09 -3.75 -9.50
N GLN A 109 -7.92 -4.67 -8.97
CA GLN A 109 -8.43 -5.82 -9.74
C GLN A 109 -9.32 -5.38 -10.91
N VAL A 110 -10.23 -4.41 -10.67
CA VAL A 110 -11.10 -3.85 -11.71
C VAL A 110 -10.28 -3.20 -12.83
N ALA A 111 -9.18 -2.52 -12.48
CA ALA A 111 -8.23 -1.95 -13.44
C ALA A 111 -7.41 -3.01 -14.19
N GLY A 112 -7.52 -4.29 -13.82
CA GLY A 112 -6.80 -5.39 -14.48
C GLY A 112 -5.39 -5.63 -13.95
N HIS A 113 -5.05 -5.13 -12.73
CA HIS A 113 -3.73 -5.38 -12.15
C HIS A 113 -3.51 -6.88 -11.89
N PRO A 114 -2.40 -7.47 -12.39
CA PRO A 114 -2.24 -8.93 -12.40
C PRO A 114 -1.86 -9.52 -11.03
N ASP A 115 -1.26 -8.74 -10.12
CA ASP A 115 -0.72 -9.24 -8.85
C ASP A 115 -0.98 -8.24 -7.70
N VAL A 116 -2.21 -8.24 -7.22
CA VAL A 116 -2.61 -7.47 -6.04
C VAL A 116 -3.31 -8.36 -5.02
N GLY A 117 -2.85 -8.33 -3.78
CA GLY A 117 -3.43 -9.10 -2.67
C GLY A 117 -3.70 -8.25 -1.45
N ILE A 118 -4.64 -8.70 -0.62
CA ILE A 118 -4.90 -8.13 0.72
C ILE A 118 -4.89 -9.25 1.75
N ARG A 119 -4.36 -8.96 2.94
CA ARG A 119 -4.41 -9.83 4.12
C ARG A 119 -4.89 -9.02 5.30
N GLU A 120 -5.97 -9.48 5.92
CA GLU A 120 -6.48 -9.00 7.19
C GLU A 120 -5.94 -9.89 8.32
N PHE A 121 -5.57 -9.28 9.43
CA PHE A 121 -5.09 -9.98 10.63
C PHE A 121 -6.14 -9.88 11.73
N ASP A 122 -6.95 -10.91 11.83
CA ASP A 122 -8.01 -11.03 12.82
C ASP A 122 -7.47 -10.87 14.26
N GLY A 123 -8.12 -10.04 15.06
CA GLY A 123 -7.73 -9.73 16.43
C GLY A 123 -6.59 -8.70 16.59
N PHE A 124 -5.93 -8.26 15.51
CA PHE A 124 -4.86 -7.27 15.58
C PHE A 124 -5.37 -5.85 15.27
N ASP A 125 -5.04 -4.90 16.14
CA ASP A 125 -5.32 -3.48 15.92
C ASP A 125 -4.24 -2.80 15.06
N HIS A 126 -4.42 -1.51 14.80
CA HIS A 126 -3.48 -0.71 14.01
C HIS A 126 -2.04 -0.75 14.54
N GLY A 127 -1.86 -0.72 15.85
CA GLY A 127 -0.54 -0.64 16.47
C GLY A 127 0.23 -1.95 16.49
N ASN A 128 -0.48 -3.09 16.59
CA ASN A 128 0.13 -4.40 16.77
C ASN A 128 0.08 -5.30 15.52
N MET A 129 -0.69 -4.94 14.48
CA MET A 129 -0.76 -5.71 13.25
C MET A 129 0.59 -5.94 12.54
N PRO A 130 1.61 -5.04 12.65
CA PRO A 130 2.91 -5.30 12.05
C PRO A 130 3.59 -6.57 12.56
N GLN A 131 3.30 -7.01 13.79
CA GLN A 131 3.87 -8.24 14.35
C GLN A 131 3.48 -9.46 13.51
N ALA A 132 2.19 -9.59 13.17
CA ALA A 132 1.72 -10.66 12.29
C ALA A 132 2.13 -10.38 10.82
N GLY A 133 2.07 -9.12 10.41
CA GLY A 133 2.37 -8.68 9.05
C GLY A 133 3.78 -9.01 8.60
N HIS A 134 4.78 -8.92 9.48
CA HIS A 134 6.17 -9.23 9.13
C HIS A 134 6.36 -10.68 8.69
N TYR A 135 5.70 -11.64 9.33
CA TYR A 135 5.77 -13.05 8.91
C TYR A 135 5.23 -13.25 7.49
N VAL A 136 4.09 -12.61 7.21
CA VAL A 136 3.44 -12.70 5.89
C VAL A 136 4.30 -12.01 4.83
N ALA A 137 4.84 -10.84 5.12
CA ALA A 137 5.72 -10.10 4.19
C ALA A 137 7.00 -10.88 3.88
N VAL A 138 7.68 -11.42 4.89
CA VAL A 138 8.90 -12.22 4.69
C VAL A 138 8.60 -13.47 3.86
N ARG A 139 7.48 -14.14 4.11
CA ARG A 139 7.06 -15.30 3.32
C ARG A 139 6.78 -14.89 1.87
N TYR A 140 6.04 -13.81 1.65
CA TYR A 140 5.74 -13.27 0.32
C TYR A 140 7.03 -12.96 -0.46
N ILE A 141 7.98 -12.25 0.17
CA ILE A 141 9.29 -11.93 -0.43
C ILE A 141 10.04 -13.19 -0.83
N ARG A 142 10.12 -14.19 0.07
CA ARG A 142 10.79 -15.46 -0.22
C ARG A 142 10.16 -16.21 -1.39
N ASP A 143 8.83 -16.26 -1.43
CA ASP A 143 8.09 -16.93 -2.50
C ASP A 143 8.26 -16.19 -3.84
N PHE A 144 8.29 -14.86 -3.81
CA PHE A 144 8.55 -14.01 -4.96
C PHE A 144 9.95 -14.25 -5.55
N VAL A 145 10.98 -14.27 -4.70
CA VAL A 145 12.38 -14.53 -5.13
C VAL A 145 12.50 -15.91 -5.75
N LYS A 146 11.97 -16.96 -5.08
CA LYS A 146 11.99 -18.33 -5.59
C LYS A 146 11.32 -18.50 -6.96
N LYS A 147 10.26 -17.74 -7.26
CA LYS A 147 9.58 -17.79 -8.56
C LYS A 147 10.46 -17.21 -9.68
N ARG A 148 11.34 -16.27 -9.38
CA ARG A 148 12.24 -15.64 -10.36
C ARG A 148 13.52 -16.43 -10.62
N GLU A 149 13.86 -17.35 -9.74
CA GLU A 149 15.03 -18.24 -9.89
C GLU A 149 14.72 -19.49 -10.72
N ARG A 150 13.44 -19.71 -11.07
CA ARG A 150 12.97 -20.82 -11.93
C ARG A 150 12.80 -20.36 -13.38
#